data_611c99908b5547db3ea882b1f94ba4e3
#
_entry.id   611c99908b5547db3ea882b1f94ba4e3
#
_cell.length_a   1.000
_cell.length_b   1.000
_cell.length_c   1.000
_cell.angle_alpha   90.00
_cell.angle_beta   90.00
_cell.angle_gamma   90.00
#
_symmetry.space_group_name_H-M   'P 1'
#
loop_
_entity.id
_entity.type
_entity.pdbx_description
1 polymer ?
#
loop_
_entity_poly.entity_id
_entity_poly.type
_entity_poly.pdbx_seq_one_letter_code
_entity_poly.pdbx_strand_id
1 'polypeptide(L)'
;MQKISEIVFDIETDDLDASRVWCIVAKEVDGTVHRFSPNEIEEGLNFLGEAKTLIGHNIIGFDLPVLQKLHNFKYKGKIVDTLVMSRLYNPIRENGHSLKTWGYKLSCPKQEQPEFENYSPQMLDYCEQDVILNEAVYKYLLDEGRGFSSEATNLEHKVASIMLEQERNGFYFDSKQAMLLLAKLSQKMADVEDEVQKTFQPKLVDDRIVTPYIKKNGELSQRGLTDEEYTNCLNTENFEPFMRQKLVEFNLGSRKQIGEYLIDFGWMPERFTPTGQPIVDEATLKKIEHIKEAKLIADFLLYQKRIAQVSSWIDELKGDRVHGRVIHNGTITGRMTHRSPNIAQVPNLGSPYGKECRSCWTVPEGYRLVGIDASGLELRMLAHYMNDIDYIEEVVNGDIHSTNQELAGLKTRDQAKTFIYALVYGAGDAKIGKIINGDIKKGKALKERFFRNLPALKKLRDRVQQASNRGFLKGIDGRRIYVRSQHSALNTLLQGSGAIVMKQAMINLHELIKLNTFDAKFVANIHDEWQLEVKESQADCVGRIGVECIEKVTDQFNMRCNLTGQYKIGGNWSETH
;
A
#
# COMPACT_ATOMS: atom_id res chain seq x y z
N MET A 1 -2.01 -0.35 47.61
CA MET A 1 -1.01 -1.03 46.77
C MET A 1 -0.35 -0.02 45.88
N GLN A 2 0.96 -0.02 45.78
CA GLN A 2 1.67 0.86 44.87
C GLN A 2 1.45 0.30 43.47
N LYS A 3 0.78 1.06 42.57
CA LYS A 3 0.54 0.58 41.20
C LYS A 3 1.86 0.28 40.51
N ILE A 4 1.99 -0.92 39.95
CA ILE A 4 3.15 -1.34 39.15
C ILE A 4 3.27 -0.37 37.97
N SER A 5 4.48 0.13 37.68
CA SER A 5 4.63 1.25 36.78
C SER A 5 4.47 0.81 35.31
N GLU A 6 5.29 -0.11 34.86
CA GLU A 6 5.34 -0.56 33.46
C GLU A 6 5.52 -2.07 33.41
N ILE A 7 4.67 -2.75 32.65
CA ILE A 7 4.69 -4.20 32.46
C ILE A 7 4.86 -4.51 30.99
N VAL A 8 5.88 -5.30 30.65
CA VAL A 8 6.02 -5.95 29.34
C VAL A 8 5.31 -7.29 29.42
N PHE A 9 4.45 -7.61 28.45
CA PHE A 9 3.74 -8.88 28.44
C PHE A 9 3.57 -9.44 27.04
N ASP A 10 3.29 -10.72 26.97
CA ASP A 10 2.94 -11.48 25.75
C ASP A 10 1.97 -12.60 26.13
N ILE A 11 1.22 -13.11 25.16
CA ILE A 11 0.31 -14.26 25.32
C ILE A 11 0.55 -15.30 24.25
N GLU A 12 0.30 -16.56 24.58
CA GLU A 12 0.22 -17.63 23.60
C GLU A 12 -1.21 -18.15 23.46
N THR A 13 -1.61 -18.47 22.23
CA THR A 13 -2.96 -18.87 21.87
C THR A 13 -2.95 -20.12 20.99
N ASP A 14 -4.13 -20.72 20.78
CA ASP A 14 -4.30 -21.88 19.91
C ASP A 14 -4.14 -21.58 18.42
N ASP A 15 -4.54 -20.38 17.98
CA ASP A 15 -4.45 -19.94 16.57
C ASP A 15 -4.40 -18.40 16.51
N LEU A 16 -4.14 -17.86 15.31
CA LEU A 16 -4.26 -16.42 15.01
C LEU A 16 -5.71 -15.92 15.15
N ASP A 17 -6.72 -16.73 14.80
CA ASP A 17 -8.13 -16.51 15.17
C ASP A 17 -8.45 -17.21 16.50
N ALA A 18 -7.78 -16.74 17.54
CA ALA A 18 -7.77 -17.38 18.85
C ALA A 18 -9.14 -17.72 19.39
N SER A 19 -9.30 -18.98 19.84
CA SER A 19 -10.41 -19.47 20.62
C SER A 19 -10.04 -19.72 22.08
N ARG A 20 -8.74 -19.76 22.39
CA ARG A 20 -8.20 -19.99 23.73
C ARG A 20 -6.85 -19.28 23.93
N VAL A 21 -6.65 -18.76 25.15
CA VAL A 21 -5.35 -18.29 25.64
C VAL A 21 -4.72 -19.41 26.45
N TRP A 22 -3.50 -19.82 26.08
CA TRP A 22 -2.77 -20.89 26.75
C TRP A 22 -1.99 -20.38 27.95
N CYS A 23 -1.36 -19.22 27.82
CA CYS A 23 -0.61 -18.64 28.93
C CYS A 23 -0.46 -17.13 28.75
N ILE A 24 -0.14 -16.47 29.84
CA ILE A 24 0.30 -15.07 29.90
C ILE A 24 1.66 -15.05 30.59
N VAL A 25 2.61 -14.35 30.01
CA VAL A 25 3.84 -13.99 30.72
C VAL A 25 3.94 -12.48 30.79
N ALA A 26 4.24 -11.98 31.97
CA ALA A 26 4.34 -10.56 32.25
C ALA A 26 5.60 -10.27 33.05
N LYS A 27 6.29 -9.18 32.71
CA LYS A 27 7.53 -8.77 33.39
C LYS A 27 7.46 -7.29 33.73
N GLU A 28 7.73 -6.97 34.99
CA GLU A 28 8.00 -5.60 35.38
C GLU A 28 9.29 -5.12 34.69
N VAL A 29 9.28 -3.92 34.14
CA VAL A 29 10.50 -3.37 33.51
C VAL A 29 11.60 -3.30 34.57
N ASP A 30 12.75 -3.93 34.28
CA ASP A 30 13.88 -4.13 35.24
C ASP A 30 13.54 -4.93 36.52
N GLY A 31 12.43 -5.67 36.51
CA GLY A 31 11.90 -6.39 37.65
C GLY A 31 11.66 -7.88 37.41
N THR A 32 10.72 -8.42 38.16
CA THR A 32 10.39 -9.85 38.21
C THR A 32 9.56 -10.30 37.01
N VAL A 33 9.76 -11.54 36.59
CA VAL A 33 8.92 -12.25 35.62
C VAL A 33 7.82 -12.98 36.37
N HIS A 34 6.59 -12.85 35.86
CA HIS A 34 5.38 -13.53 36.35
C HIS A 34 4.85 -14.41 35.22
N ARG A 35 4.56 -15.67 35.53
CA ARG A 35 4.13 -16.69 34.59
C ARG A 35 2.75 -17.20 34.98
N PHE A 36 1.81 -17.17 34.07
CA PHE A 36 0.43 -17.60 34.31
C PHE A 36 0.09 -18.72 33.31
N SER A 37 -0.10 -19.92 33.85
CA SER A 37 -0.52 -21.11 33.11
C SER A 37 -2.02 -21.05 32.75
N PRO A 38 -2.59 -22.02 32.00
CA PRO A 38 -4.00 -21.97 31.62
C PRO A 38 -5.01 -21.85 32.77
N ASN A 39 -4.66 -22.36 33.96
CA ASN A 39 -5.53 -22.26 35.13
C ASN A 39 -5.38 -20.92 35.89
N GLU A 40 -4.40 -20.10 35.54
CA GLU A 40 -4.02 -18.85 36.21
C GLU A 40 -4.28 -17.62 35.32
N ILE A 41 -4.99 -17.77 34.20
CA ILE A 41 -5.23 -16.67 33.26
C ILE A 41 -5.92 -15.49 33.93
N GLU A 42 -6.91 -15.72 34.80
CA GLU A 42 -7.61 -14.65 35.52
C GLU A 42 -6.67 -13.89 36.48
N GLU A 43 -5.72 -14.58 37.11
CA GLU A 43 -4.69 -13.92 37.93
C GLU A 43 -3.78 -13.05 37.08
N GLY A 44 -3.38 -13.56 35.90
CA GLY A 44 -2.60 -12.80 34.92
C GLY A 44 -3.32 -11.55 34.45
N LEU A 45 -4.61 -11.64 34.13
CA LEU A 45 -5.43 -10.49 33.73
C LEU A 45 -5.55 -9.44 34.85
N ASN A 46 -5.73 -9.88 36.09
CA ASN A 46 -5.76 -8.98 37.24
C ASN A 46 -4.41 -8.28 37.42
N PHE A 47 -3.30 -9.02 37.28
CA PHE A 47 -1.95 -8.45 37.34
C PHE A 47 -1.73 -7.39 36.25
N LEU A 48 -2.09 -7.70 34.98
CA LEU A 48 -2.00 -6.74 33.88
C LEU A 48 -2.90 -5.49 34.14
N GLY A 49 -4.06 -5.67 34.77
CA GLY A 49 -5.00 -4.58 35.10
C GLY A 49 -4.45 -3.57 36.11
N GLU A 50 -3.49 -3.96 36.94
CA GLU A 50 -2.85 -3.10 37.94
C GLU A 50 -1.76 -2.19 37.35
N ALA A 51 -1.26 -2.49 36.15
CA ALA A 51 -0.23 -1.71 35.51
C ALA A 51 -0.70 -0.28 35.16
N LYS A 52 0.22 0.68 35.17
CA LYS A 52 -0.01 2.02 34.59
C LYS A 52 0.20 2.00 33.08
N THR A 53 1.16 1.21 32.62
CA THR A 53 1.51 1.06 31.20
C THR A 53 1.69 -0.42 30.88
N LEU A 54 1.00 -0.88 29.84
CA LEU A 54 1.26 -2.18 29.21
C LEU A 54 2.11 -2.00 27.97
N ILE A 55 3.15 -2.81 27.86
CA ILE A 55 4.11 -2.80 26.76
C ILE A 55 4.10 -4.18 26.11
N GLY A 56 4.09 -4.24 24.79
CA GLY A 56 4.19 -5.50 24.05
C GLY A 56 4.50 -5.28 22.58
N HIS A 57 4.71 -6.36 21.85
CA HIS A 57 5.03 -6.30 20.42
C HIS A 57 3.82 -6.68 19.57
N ASN A 58 3.18 -5.72 18.93
CA ASN A 58 1.90 -5.88 18.22
C ASN A 58 0.70 -6.13 19.17
N ILE A 59 0.79 -5.73 20.41
CA ILE A 59 -0.29 -5.97 21.40
C ILE A 59 -1.59 -5.25 21.04
N ILE A 60 -1.52 -4.12 20.33
CA ILE A 60 -2.71 -3.44 19.80
C ILE A 60 -3.38 -4.31 18.73
N GLY A 61 -2.59 -5.00 17.90
CA GLY A 61 -3.10 -5.80 16.79
C GLY A 61 -3.53 -7.22 17.16
N PHE A 62 -3.05 -7.76 18.28
CA PHE A 62 -3.29 -9.16 18.63
C PHE A 62 -3.66 -9.38 20.11
N ASP A 63 -2.74 -9.21 21.06
CA ASP A 63 -2.92 -9.64 22.44
C ASP A 63 -4.11 -9.00 23.14
N LEU A 64 -4.18 -7.67 23.18
CA LEU A 64 -5.29 -6.96 23.82
C LEU A 64 -6.64 -7.28 23.19
N PRO A 65 -6.75 -7.33 21.85
CA PRO A 65 -7.93 -7.83 21.15
C PRO A 65 -8.38 -9.24 21.53
N VAL A 66 -7.44 -10.18 21.64
CA VAL A 66 -7.75 -11.56 22.03
C VAL A 66 -8.22 -11.61 23.49
N LEU A 67 -7.52 -10.95 24.40
CA LEU A 67 -7.92 -10.88 25.81
C LEU A 67 -9.30 -10.21 25.98
N GLN A 68 -9.61 -9.21 25.16
CA GLN A 68 -10.93 -8.61 25.16
C GLN A 68 -12.02 -9.56 24.63
N LYS A 69 -11.74 -10.30 23.53
CA LYS A 69 -12.68 -11.24 22.89
C LYS A 69 -13.02 -12.41 23.84
N LEU A 70 -12.00 -13.01 24.44
CA LEU A 70 -12.13 -14.26 25.17
C LEU A 70 -12.42 -14.07 26.67
N HIS A 71 -11.93 -13.00 27.28
CA HIS A 71 -12.00 -12.76 28.72
C HIS A 71 -12.66 -11.42 29.10
N ASN A 72 -13.19 -10.67 28.12
CA ASN A 72 -13.75 -9.32 28.33
C ASN A 72 -12.78 -8.35 29.06
N PHE A 73 -11.48 -8.57 28.89
CA PHE A 73 -10.43 -7.73 29.48
C PHE A 73 -10.44 -6.34 28.86
N LYS A 74 -10.61 -5.31 29.67
CA LYS A 74 -10.68 -3.90 29.22
C LYS A 74 -9.61 -3.09 29.94
N TYR A 75 -8.50 -2.89 29.28
CA TYR A 75 -7.42 -2.07 29.85
C TYR A 75 -7.66 -0.57 29.59
N LYS A 76 -7.50 0.26 30.64
CA LYS A 76 -7.70 1.72 30.56
C LYS A 76 -6.42 2.52 30.74
N GLY A 77 -5.29 1.85 31.00
CA GLY A 77 -4.00 2.49 31.17
C GLY A 77 -3.34 2.84 29.83
N LYS A 78 -2.09 3.25 29.89
CA LYS A 78 -1.29 3.57 28.71
C LYS A 78 -0.85 2.27 28.02
N ILE A 79 -0.98 2.22 26.71
CA ILE A 79 -0.53 1.13 25.86
C ILE A 79 0.69 1.60 25.08
N VAL A 80 1.75 0.79 25.06
CA VAL A 80 2.96 1.00 24.26
C VAL A 80 3.21 -0.23 23.42
N ASP A 81 3.08 -0.07 22.12
CA ASP A 81 3.32 -1.13 21.13
C ASP A 81 4.69 -0.94 20.48
N THR A 82 5.62 -1.86 20.75
CA THR A 82 6.99 -1.77 20.25
C THR A 82 7.09 -1.98 18.75
N LEU A 83 6.11 -2.64 18.10
CA LEU A 83 6.04 -2.73 16.64
C LEU A 83 5.68 -1.37 16.03
N VAL A 84 4.73 -0.64 16.63
CA VAL A 84 4.37 0.73 16.22
C VAL A 84 5.58 1.65 16.35
N MET A 85 6.26 1.62 17.51
CA MET A 85 7.48 2.42 17.73
C MET A 85 8.59 2.06 16.73
N SER A 86 8.84 0.77 16.53
CA SER A 86 9.90 0.29 15.62
C SER A 86 9.70 0.80 14.19
N ARG A 87 8.46 0.76 13.67
CA ARG A 87 8.12 1.26 12.34
C ARG A 87 8.19 2.78 12.25
N LEU A 88 7.74 3.47 13.30
CA LEU A 88 7.73 4.94 13.35
C LEU A 88 9.14 5.52 13.44
N TYR A 89 10.01 4.95 14.31
CA TYR A 89 11.34 5.49 14.54
C TYR A 89 12.31 5.20 13.39
N ASN A 90 12.15 4.06 12.73
CA ASN A 90 12.98 3.70 11.58
C ASN A 90 12.23 2.83 10.56
N PRO A 91 11.42 3.43 9.65
CA PRO A 91 10.63 2.68 8.67
C PRO A 91 11.46 1.94 7.63
N ILE A 92 12.75 2.21 7.53
CA ILE A 92 13.71 1.57 6.61
C ILE A 92 14.61 0.55 7.31
N ARG A 93 14.20 0.06 8.47
CA ARG A 93 14.95 -0.92 9.25
C ARG A 93 15.29 -2.16 8.43
N GLU A 94 16.56 -2.49 8.37
CA GLU A 94 17.06 -3.68 7.70
C GLU A 94 16.43 -4.95 8.29
N ASN A 95 16.05 -5.89 7.43
CA ASN A 95 15.36 -7.14 7.75
C ASN A 95 13.97 -6.99 8.40
N GLY A 96 13.42 -5.78 8.55
CA GLY A 96 12.07 -5.50 9.02
C GLY A 96 11.94 -5.31 10.53
N HIS A 97 10.72 -5.51 11.06
CA HIS A 97 10.31 -5.08 12.41
C HIS A 97 9.82 -6.23 13.30
N SER A 98 9.86 -7.49 12.83
CA SER A 98 9.38 -8.63 13.63
C SER A 98 10.23 -8.85 14.87
N LEU A 99 9.64 -9.42 15.92
CA LEU A 99 10.36 -9.76 17.14
C LEU A 99 11.54 -10.72 16.85
N LYS A 100 11.35 -11.66 15.90
CA LYS A 100 12.43 -12.54 15.43
C LYS A 100 13.63 -11.74 14.86
N THR A 101 13.37 -10.73 14.05
CA THR A 101 14.42 -9.85 13.48
C THR A 101 15.15 -9.08 14.58
N TRP A 102 14.40 -8.59 15.55
CA TRP A 102 14.96 -7.93 16.73
C TRP A 102 15.84 -8.86 17.55
N GLY A 103 15.42 -10.12 17.69
CA GLY A 103 16.21 -11.14 18.39
C GLY A 103 17.61 -11.32 17.81
N TYR A 104 17.73 -11.39 16.49
CA TYR A 104 19.03 -11.41 15.82
C TYR A 104 19.84 -10.13 16.05
N LYS A 105 19.19 -8.97 15.94
CA LYS A 105 19.86 -7.68 16.12
C LYS A 105 20.39 -7.47 17.53
N LEU A 106 19.67 -7.93 18.55
CA LEU A 106 20.01 -7.74 19.96
C LEU A 106 20.79 -8.93 20.56
N SER A 107 21.15 -9.93 19.74
CA SER A 107 21.81 -11.17 20.20
C SER A 107 21.01 -11.91 21.30
N CYS A 108 19.68 -11.81 21.22
CA CYS A 108 18.70 -12.45 22.08
C CYS A 108 17.68 -13.19 21.21
N PRO A 109 18.06 -14.32 20.58
CA PRO A 109 17.20 -14.99 19.61
C PRO A 109 15.94 -15.57 20.29
N LYS A 110 14.85 -15.64 19.53
CA LYS A 110 13.65 -16.41 19.93
C LYS A 110 14.00 -17.89 20.03
N GLN A 111 13.31 -18.58 20.91
CA GLN A 111 13.37 -20.04 20.98
C GLN A 111 12.69 -20.68 19.75
N GLU A 112 12.85 -21.99 19.58
CA GLU A 112 12.07 -22.75 18.59
C GLU A 112 10.59 -22.69 18.94
N GLN A 113 9.77 -22.52 17.92
CA GLN A 113 8.33 -22.37 18.06
C GLN A 113 7.72 -23.70 18.52
N PRO A 114 6.98 -23.74 19.64
CA PRO A 114 6.28 -24.94 20.10
C PRO A 114 5.06 -25.22 19.20
N GLU A 115 4.47 -26.42 19.38
CA GLU A 115 3.14 -26.71 18.84
C GLU A 115 2.07 -25.96 19.65
N PHE A 116 1.10 -25.34 18.97
CA PHE A 116 0.06 -24.52 19.61
C PHE A 116 -1.30 -25.21 19.78
N GLU A 117 -1.46 -26.41 19.26
CA GLU A 117 -2.74 -27.17 19.39
C GLU A 117 -3.09 -27.47 20.85
N ASN A 118 -2.07 -27.72 21.68
CA ASN A 118 -2.23 -28.05 23.09
C ASN A 118 -1.20 -27.30 23.92
N TYR A 119 -1.61 -26.92 25.13
CA TYR A 119 -0.68 -26.30 26.08
C TYR A 119 0.50 -27.20 26.43
N SER A 120 1.69 -26.64 26.48
CA SER A 120 2.91 -27.28 26.96
C SER A 120 3.75 -26.34 27.83
N PRO A 121 4.55 -26.85 28.79
CA PRO A 121 5.47 -26.04 29.56
C PRO A 121 6.48 -25.27 28.69
N GLN A 122 6.88 -25.84 27.54
CA GLN A 122 7.75 -25.16 26.57
C GLN A 122 7.11 -23.88 26.01
N MET A 123 5.78 -23.83 25.96
CA MET A 123 5.05 -22.64 25.50
C MET A 123 5.22 -21.46 26.48
N LEU A 124 5.22 -21.75 27.79
CA LEU A 124 5.55 -20.75 28.82
C LEU A 124 6.98 -20.24 28.68
N ASP A 125 7.94 -21.14 28.45
CA ASP A 125 9.36 -20.75 28.30
C ASP A 125 9.55 -19.92 27.01
N TYR A 126 8.83 -20.28 25.93
CA TYR A 126 8.82 -19.54 24.68
C TYR A 126 8.24 -18.12 24.87
N CYS A 127 7.08 -18.00 25.52
CA CYS A 127 6.43 -16.73 25.84
C CYS A 127 7.31 -15.85 26.74
N GLU A 128 7.99 -16.44 27.75
CA GLU A 128 8.93 -15.73 28.62
C GLU A 128 10.10 -15.15 27.82
N GLN A 129 10.67 -15.94 26.91
CA GLN A 129 11.76 -15.47 26.05
C GLN A 129 11.31 -14.29 25.18
N ASP A 130 10.07 -14.32 24.65
CA ASP A 130 9.51 -13.23 23.86
C ASP A 130 9.32 -11.95 24.70
N VAL A 131 8.89 -12.07 25.95
CA VAL A 131 8.77 -10.95 26.89
C VAL A 131 10.14 -10.36 27.23
N ILE A 132 11.16 -11.19 27.51
CA ILE A 132 12.52 -10.73 27.78
C ILE A 132 13.11 -10.01 26.57
N LEU A 133 12.95 -10.60 25.39
CA LEU A 133 13.39 -9.99 24.14
C LEU A 133 12.67 -8.65 23.91
N ASN A 134 11.35 -8.61 24.13
CA ASN A 134 10.58 -7.39 23.90
C ASN A 134 10.93 -6.26 24.88
N GLU A 135 11.29 -6.59 26.13
CA GLU A 135 11.85 -5.59 27.05
C GLU A 135 13.15 -4.99 26.50
N ALA A 136 14.04 -5.84 25.98
CA ALA A 136 15.28 -5.37 25.36
C ALA A 136 15.00 -4.50 24.12
N VAL A 137 14.01 -4.86 23.30
CA VAL A 137 13.53 -4.05 22.18
C VAL A 137 12.98 -2.70 22.65
N TYR A 138 12.16 -2.70 23.70
CA TYR A 138 11.60 -1.48 24.26
C TYR A 138 12.70 -0.52 24.73
N LYS A 139 13.68 -1.02 25.50
CA LYS A 139 14.82 -0.22 25.95
C LYS A 139 15.65 0.35 24.79
N TYR A 140 15.89 -0.48 23.77
CA TYR A 140 16.57 -0.04 22.56
C TYR A 140 15.80 1.09 21.85
N LEU A 141 14.47 0.92 21.72
CA LEU A 141 13.62 1.91 21.07
C LEU A 141 13.49 3.22 21.87
N LEU A 142 13.53 3.16 23.19
CA LEU A 142 13.59 4.37 24.04
C LEU A 142 14.88 5.16 23.78
N ASP A 143 16.00 4.49 23.59
CA ASP A 143 17.27 5.14 23.24
C ASP A 143 17.27 5.69 21.81
N GLU A 144 16.85 4.90 20.81
CA GLU A 144 16.71 5.32 19.41
C GLU A 144 15.74 6.51 19.26
N GLY A 145 14.69 6.53 20.09
CA GLY A 145 13.67 7.55 20.11
C GLY A 145 14.04 8.84 20.86
N ARG A 146 15.25 8.95 21.41
CA ARG A 146 15.67 10.19 22.08
C ARG A 146 15.56 11.40 21.15
N GLY A 147 14.82 12.41 21.59
CA GLY A 147 14.51 13.59 20.81
C GLY A 147 13.49 13.38 19.69
N PHE A 148 12.80 12.23 19.68
CA PHE A 148 11.64 12.01 18.83
C PHE A 148 10.39 12.60 19.50
N SER A 149 9.39 12.99 18.71
CA SER A 149 8.16 13.60 19.22
C SER A 149 7.29 12.56 19.96
N SER A 150 6.90 12.88 21.19
CA SER A 150 5.92 12.09 21.95
C SER A 150 4.52 12.17 21.32
N GLU A 151 4.18 13.33 20.73
CA GLU A 151 2.92 13.54 20.03
C GLU A 151 2.79 12.60 18.84
N ALA A 152 3.87 12.46 18.04
CA ALA A 152 3.91 11.54 16.91
C ALA A 152 3.75 10.07 17.35
N THR A 153 4.36 9.70 18.47
CA THR A 153 4.24 8.34 19.03
C THR A 153 2.81 8.07 19.50
N ASN A 154 2.21 9.00 20.23
CA ASN A 154 0.83 8.88 20.70
C ASN A 154 -0.17 8.85 19.53
N LEU A 155 0.04 9.70 18.51
CA LEU A 155 -0.78 9.71 17.30
C LEU A 155 -0.78 8.34 16.62
N GLU A 156 0.39 7.73 16.40
CA GLU A 156 0.47 6.43 15.72
C GLU A 156 -0.16 5.29 16.53
N HIS A 157 -0.08 5.30 17.88
CA HIS A 157 -0.75 4.31 18.72
C HIS A 157 -2.28 4.43 18.64
N LYS A 158 -2.82 5.67 18.67
CA LYS A 158 -4.26 5.90 18.46
C LYS A 158 -4.71 5.43 17.08
N VAL A 159 -3.94 5.76 16.04
CA VAL A 159 -4.22 5.32 14.67
C VAL A 159 -4.18 3.80 14.53
N ALA A 160 -3.22 3.13 15.16
CA ALA A 160 -3.16 1.66 15.18
C ALA A 160 -4.47 1.05 15.71
N SER A 161 -4.99 1.59 16.81
CA SER A 161 -6.26 1.13 17.41
C SER A 161 -7.46 1.37 16.49
N ILE A 162 -7.53 2.53 15.82
CA ILE A 162 -8.60 2.84 14.85
C ILE A 162 -8.54 1.91 13.63
N MET A 163 -7.33 1.62 13.13
CA MET A 163 -7.17 0.71 11.99
C MET A 163 -7.54 -0.74 12.32
N LEU A 164 -7.26 -1.20 13.55
CA LEU A 164 -7.75 -2.49 14.01
C LEU A 164 -9.29 -2.51 14.08
N GLU A 165 -9.91 -1.43 14.59
CA GLU A 165 -11.36 -1.30 14.63
C GLU A 165 -11.95 -1.32 13.20
N GLN A 166 -11.35 -0.61 12.25
CA GLN A 166 -11.73 -0.65 10.83
C GLN A 166 -11.59 -2.05 10.22
N GLU A 167 -10.49 -2.77 10.49
CA GLU A 167 -10.30 -4.16 10.03
C GLU A 167 -11.40 -5.07 10.57
N ARG A 168 -11.79 -4.91 11.84
CA ARG A 168 -12.88 -5.68 12.46
C ARG A 168 -14.25 -5.32 11.92
N ASN A 169 -14.50 -4.04 11.66
CA ASN A 169 -15.74 -3.59 11.02
C ASN A 169 -15.93 -4.26 9.68
N GLY A 170 -14.85 -4.37 8.88
CA GLY A 170 -14.90 -4.81 7.51
C GLY A 170 -15.74 -3.90 6.62
N PHE A 171 -15.58 -3.98 5.31
CA PHE A 171 -16.40 -3.25 4.36
C PHE A 171 -17.48 -4.19 3.80
N TYR A 172 -18.74 -3.77 3.88
CA TYR A 172 -19.86 -4.54 3.34
C TYR A 172 -19.72 -4.68 1.83
N PHE A 173 -19.88 -5.91 1.32
CA PHE A 173 -19.50 -6.25 -0.05
C PHE A 173 -20.61 -7.03 -0.76
N ASP A 174 -21.09 -6.51 -1.89
CA ASP A 174 -22.08 -7.19 -2.74
C ASP A 174 -21.41 -8.28 -3.57
N SER A 175 -21.34 -9.48 -3.00
CA SER A 175 -20.75 -10.65 -3.66
C SER A 175 -21.50 -11.06 -4.94
N LYS A 176 -22.81 -10.83 -5.01
CA LYS A 176 -23.60 -11.15 -6.22
C LYS A 176 -23.20 -10.25 -7.37
N GLN A 177 -23.11 -8.94 -7.14
CA GLN A 177 -22.64 -7.99 -8.14
C GLN A 177 -21.19 -8.28 -8.55
N ALA A 178 -20.33 -8.63 -7.61
CA ALA A 178 -18.95 -9.02 -7.89
C ALA A 178 -18.85 -10.27 -8.76
N MET A 179 -19.65 -11.31 -8.49
CA MET A 179 -19.71 -12.52 -9.31
C MET A 179 -20.22 -12.24 -10.72
N LEU A 180 -21.22 -11.37 -10.88
CA LEU A 180 -21.70 -10.93 -12.20
C LEU A 180 -20.62 -10.17 -12.98
N LEU A 181 -19.90 -9.29 -12.30
CA LEU A 181 -18.75 -8.58 -12.90
C LEU A 181 -17.65 -9.57 -13.31
N LEU A 182 -17.33 -10.54 -12.45
CA LEU A 182 -16.34 -11.57 -12.73
C LEU A 182 -16.72 -12.39 -13.97
N ALA A 183 -17.96 -12.85 -14.05
CA ALA A 183 -18.47 -13.60 -15.21
C ALA A 183 -18.38 -12.77 -16.51
N LYS A 184 -18.79 -11.50 -16.47
CA LYS A 184 -18.69 -10.57 -17.60
C LYS A 184 -17.24 -10.36 -18.06
N LEU A 185 -16.30 -10.19 -17.12
CA LEU A 185 -14.89 -10.00 -17.43
C LEU A 185 -14.25 -11.27 -17.99
N SER A 186 -14.60 -12.44 -17.42
CA SER A 186 -14.11 -13.73 -17.88
C SER A 186 -14.59 -14.05 -19.31
N GLN A 187 -15.86 -13.74 -19.63
CA GLN A 187 -16.37 -13.89 -21.00
C GLN A 187 -15.60 -12.99 -21.98
N LYS A 188 -15.42 -11.71 -21.63
CA LYS A 188 -14.65 -10.78 -22.47
C LYS A 188 -13.19 -11.20 -22.66
N MET A 189 -12.58 -11.78 -21.62
CA MET A 189 -11.22 -12.29 -21.71
C MET A 189 -11.16 -13.48 -22.67
N ALA A 190 -12.10 -14.43 -22.58
CA ALA A 190 -12.19 -15.56 -23.50
C ALA A 190 -12.42 -15.11 -24.96
N ASP A 191 -13.32 -14.15 -25.19
CA ASP A 191 -13.57 -13.60 -26.53
C ASP A 191 -12.29 -13.01 -27.13
N VAL A 192 -11.48 -12.30 -26.32
CA VAL A 192 -10.19 -11.73 -26.76
C VAL A 192 -9.14 -12.82 -26.96
N GLU A 193 -9.10 -13.85 -26.11
CA GLU A 193 -8.19 -15.00 -26.31
C GLU A 193 -8.44 -15.70 -27.63
N ASP A 194 -9.71 -15.93 -27.98
CA ASP A 194 -10.11 -16.53 -29.26
C ASP A 194 -9.67 -15.66 -30.45
N GLU A 195 -9.81 -14.33 -30.35
CA GLU A 195 -9.38 -13.41 -31.41
C GLU A 195 -7.85 -13.33 -31.50
N VAL A 196 -7.16 -13.36 -30.37
CA VAL A 196 -5.69 -13.40 -30.31
C VAL A 196 -5.15 -14.66 -30.99
N GLN A 197 -5.71 -15.85 -30.71
CA GLN A 197 -5.24 -17.10 -31.32
C GLN A 197 -5.46 -17.10 -32.84
N LYS A 198 -6.49 -16.43 -33.35
CA LYS A 198 -6.71 -16.24 -34.80
C LYS A 198 -5.74 -15.25 -35.43
N THR A 199 -5.32 -14.22 -34.68
CA THR A 199 -4.48 -13.11 -35.16
C THR A 199 -2.98 -13.41 -35.03
N PHE A 200 -2.58 -14.04 -33.92
CA PHE A 200 -1.18 -14.32 -33.61
C PHE A 200 -0.84 -15.78 -33.98
N GLN A 201 -0.58 -15.98 -35.25
CA GLN A 201 -0.30 -17.33 -35.78
C GLN A 201 0.95 -17.94 -35.14
N PRO A 202 0.99 -19.28 -34.93
CA PRO A 202 2.16 -19.97 -34.43
C PRO A 202 3.41 -19.67 -35.29
N LYS A 203 4.57 -19.56 -34.64
CA LYS A 203 5.86 -19.32 -35.32
C LYS A 203 6.78 -20.51 -35.20
N LEU A 204 7.52 -20.76 -36.28
CA LEU A 204 8.67 -21.64 -36.23
C LEU A 204 9.81 -20.94 -35.49
N VAL A 205 10.30 -21.57 -34.44
CA VAL A 205 11.45 -21.09 -33.65
C VAL A 205 12.54 -22.16 -33.62
N ASP A 206 13.77 -21.72 -33.61
CA ASP A 206 14.91 -22.62 -33.46
C ASP A 206 14.86 -23.31 -32.10
N ASP A 207 14.93 -24.66 -32.10
CA ASP A 207 14.88 -25.48 -30.89
C ASP A 207 16.28 -25.90 -30.46
N ARG A 208 16.95 -26.71 -31.28
CA ARG A 208 18.30 -27.19 -31.00
C ARG A 208 19.03 -27.63 -32.27
N ILE A 209 20.36 -27.65 -32.22
CA ILE A 209 21.18 -28.26 -33.26
C ILE A 209 21.04 -29.79 -33.12
N VAL A 210 20.67 -30.44 -34.20
CA VAL A 210 20.60 -31.88 -34.32
C VAL A 210 21.75 -32.35 -35.19
N THR A 211 22.57 -33.26 -34.66
CA THR A 211 23.67 -33.90 -35.40
C THR A 211 23.26 -35.33 -35.76
N PRO A 212 23.05 -35.62 -37.05
CA PRO A 212 22.75 -37.00 -37.49
C PRO A 212 23.89 -37.96 -37.09
N TYR A 213 23.50 -39.08 -36.51
CA TYR A 213 24.49 -40.08 -36.08
C TYR A 213 24.65 -41.21 -37.13
N ILE A 214 25.86 -41.39 -37.63
CA ILE A 214 26.22 -42.45 -38.55
C ILE A 214 26.73 -43.66 -37.74
N LYS A 215 26.13 -44.84 -37.97
CA LYS A 215 26.55 -46.08 -37.33
C LYS A 215 27.89 -46.53 -37.89
N LYS A 216 28.57 -47.47 -37.18
CA LYS A 216 29.86 -48.05 -37.62
C LYS A 216 29.80 -48.77 -38.98
N ASN A 217 28.64 -49.19 -39.42
CA ASN A 217 28.38 -49.83 -40.73
C ASN A 217 28.13 -48.81 -41.86
N GLY A 218 28.22 -47.52 -41.57
CA GLY A 218 28.00 -46.45 -42.55
C GLY A 218 26.53 -46.01 -42.73
N GLU A 219 25.58 -46.64 -42.02
CA GLU A 219 24.15 -46.30 -42.12
C GLU A 219 23.80 -45.15 -41.19
N LEU A 220 22.83 -44.30 -41.60
CA LEU A 220 22.22 -43.30 -40.74
C LEU A 220 21.44 -43.98 -39.63
N SER A 221 21.55 -43.44 -38.41
CA SER A 221 20.76 -43.87 -37.26
C SER A 221 19.54 -42.95 -37.11
N GLN A 222 18.37 -43.54 -36.90
CA GLN A 222 17.16 -42.76 -36.60
C GLN A 222 17.16 -42.13 -35.18
N ARG A 223 18.13 -42.55 -34.34
CA ARG A 223 18.21 -42.05 -32.96
C ARG A 223 18.39 -40.52 -32.92
N GLY A 224 17.43 -39.84 -32.32
CA GLY A 224 17.43 -38.37 -32.15
C GLY A 224 16.86 -37.60 -33.35
N LEU A 225 16.46 -38.27 -34.43
CA LEU A 225 15.77 -37.70 -35.58
C LEU A 225 14.28 -38.04 -35.52
N THR A 226 13.43 -37.13 -36.02
CA THR A 226 12.04 -37.48 -36.35
C THR A 226 12.01 -38.30 -37.64
N ASP A 227 10.88 -38.97 -37.94
CA ASP A 227 10.73 -39.78 -39.16
C ASP A 227 10.92 -38.93 -40.43
N GLU A 228 10.45 -37.68 -40.40
CA GLU A 228 10.58 -36.73 -41.51
C GLU A 228 12.05 -36.29 -41.67
N GLU A 229 12.75 -35.97 -40.59
CA GLU A 229 14.16 -35.59 -40.61
C GLU A 229 15.04 -36.75 -41.08
N TYR A 230 14.74 -37.97 -40.60
CA TYR A 230 15.45 -39.17 -41.02
C TYR A 230 15.31 -39.40 -42.51
N THR A 231 14.06 -39.33 -43.00
CA THR A 231 13.75 -39.52 -44.42
C THR A 231 14.39 -38.43 -45.28
N ASN A 232 14.39 -37.18 -44.82
CA ASN A 232 15.00 -36.05 -45.49
C ASN A 232 16.54 -36.22 -45.59
N CYS A 233 17.21 -36.62 -44.49
CA CYS A 233 18.64 -36.88 -44.48
C CYS A 233 19.01 -38.00 -45.46
N LEU A 234 18.20 -39.06 -45.57
CA LEU A 234 18.42 -40.14 -46.54
C LEU A 234 18.23 -39.70 -47.98
N ASN A 235 17.16 -38.94 -48.26
CA ASN A 235 16.84 -38.46 -49.63
C ASN A 235 17.83 -37.46 -50.16
N THR A 236 18.40 -36.63 -49.28
CA THR A 236 19.36 -35.56 -49.63
C THR A 236 20.81 -36.01 -49.48
N GLU A 237 21.04 -37.19 -48.89
CA GLU A 237 22.40 -37.67 -48.50
C GLU A 237 23.18 -36.63 -47.67
N ASN A 238 22.45 -35.73 -46.98
CA ASN A 238 23.04 -34.70 -46.15
C ASN A 238 22.99 -35.09 -44.67
N PHE A 239 24.13 -35.28 -44.05
CA PHE A 239 24.29 -35.65 -42.64
C PHE A 239 24.96 -34.58 -41.80
N GLU A 240 25.06 -33.34 -42.31
CA GLU A 240 25.56 -32.20 -41.57
C GLU A 240 24.62 -31.81 -40.42
N PRO A 241 25.14 -31.26 -39.33
CA PRO A 241 24.31 -30.73 -38.26
C PRO A 241 23.35 -29.67 -38.79
N PHE A 242 22.09 -29.75 -38.40
CA PHE A 242 21.05 -28.79 -38.76
C PHE A 242 20.32 -28.25 -37.54
N MET A 243 19.76 -27.06 -37.67
CA MET A 243 18.91 -26.46 -36.65
C MET A 243 17.50 -27.05 -36.75
N ARG A 244 17.07 -27.75 -35.69
CA ARG A 244 15.66 -28.18 -35.60
C ARG A 244 14.82 -26.97 -35.24
N GLN A 245 13.74 -26.81 -35.94
CA GLN A 245 12.72 -25.82 -35.64
C GLN A 245 11.49 -26.53 -35.06
N LYS A 246 10.81 -25.84 -34.17
CA LYS A 246 9.52 -26.26 -33.63
C LYS A 246 8.49 -25.17 -33.81
N LEU A 247 7.26 -25.58 -34.11
CA LEU A 247 6.14 -24.67 -34.12
C LEU A 247 5.75 -24.34 -32.67
N VAL A 248 5.75 -23.06 -32.32
CA VAL A 248 5.40 -22.57 -30.98
C VAL A 248 4.18 -21.69 -31.11
N GLU A 249 3.13 -22.08 -30.39
CA GLU A 249 1.91 -21.29 -30.28
C GLU A 249 2.15 -20.00 -29.52
N PHE A 250 1.38 -18.96 -29.84
CA PHE A 250 1.45 -17.69 -29.13
C PHE A 250 0.93 -17.84 -27.70
N ASN A 251 1.73 -17.40 -26.74
CA ASN A 251 1.38 -17.41 -25.31
C ASN A 251 1.21 -15.98 -24.78
N LEU A 252 -0.01 -15.59 -24.49
CA LEU A 252 -0.38 -14.30 -23.87
C LEU A 252 0.28 -14.04 -22.51
N GLY A 253 0.72 -15.08 -21.81
CA GLY A 253 1.50 -14.96 -20.57
C GLY A 253 2.97 -14.57 -20.80
N SER A 254 3.47 -14.73 -22.02
CA SER A 254 4.88 -14.50 -22.36
C SER A 254 5.13 -13.07 -22.86
N ARG A 255 5.62 -12.19 -21.98
CA ARG A 255 5.99 -10.81 -22.35
C ARG A 255 7.02 -10.77 -23.49
N LYS A 256 7.89 -11.77 -23.58
CA LYS A 256 8.87 -11.92 -24.65
C LYS A 256 8.16 -12.13 -25.99
N GLN A 257 7.27 -13.13 -26.08
CA GLN A 257 6.53 -13.41 -27.31
C GLN A 257 5.64 -12.23 -27.71
N ILE A 258 4.94 -11.60 -26.75
CA ILE A 258 4.14 -10.40 -27.04
C ILE A 258 5.01 -9.33 -27.70
N GLY A 259 6.21 -9.07 -27.17
CA GLY A 259 7.13 -8.09 -27.75
C GLY A 259 7.56 -8.45 -29.16
N GLU A 260 7.93 -9.71 -29.42
CA GLU A 260 8.35 -10.21 -30.72
C GLU A 260 7.26 -10.10 -31.79
N TYR A 261 6.01 -10.47 -31.44
CA TYR A 261 4.88 -10.36 -32.37
C TYR A 261 4.47 -8.91 -32.62
N LEU A 262 4.48 -8.04 -31.60
CA LEU A 262 4.18 -6.62 -31.81
C LEU A 262 5.21 -5.93 -32.70
N ILE A 263 6.48 -6.36 -32.65
CA ILE A 263 7.52 -5.87 -33.58
C ILE A 263 7.19 -6.28 -35.00
N ASP A 264 6.74 -7.52 -35.24
CA ASP A 264 6.32 -7.96 -36.57
C ASP A 264 5.10 -7.18 -37.10
N PHE A 265 4.21 -6.72 -36.18
CA PHE A 265 3.09 -5.82 -36.52
C PHE A 265 3.51 -4.35 -36.63
N GLY A 266 4.82 -4.05 -36.63
CA GLY A 266 5.35 -2.71 -36.89
C GLY A 266 5.65 -1.88 -35.64
N TRP A 267 5.62 -2.47 -34.44
CA TRP A 267 6.05 -1.75 -33.25
C TRP A 267 7.57 -1.58 -33.19
N MET A 268 8.02 -0.36 -32.96
CA MET A 268 9.42 -0.04 -32.66
C MET A 268 9.60 0.22 -31.17
N PRO A 269 10.18 -0.72 -30.39
CA PRO A 269 10.33 -0.57 -28.95
C PRO A 269 11.36 0.52 -28.59
N GLU A 270 10.96 1.42 -27.67
CA GLU A 270 11.82 2.49 -27.13
C GLU A 270 12.50 2.09 -25.82
N ARG A 271 12.02 1.06 -25.13
CA ARG A 271 12.48 0.65 -23.80
C ARG A 271 12.76 -0.84 -23.75
N PHE A 272 13.88 -1.19 -23.13
CA PHE A 272 14.33 -2.57 -23.01
C PHE A 272 14.65 -2.91 -21.55
N THR A 273 14.53 -4.20 -21.21
CA THR A 273 15.03 -4.75 -19.94
C THR A 273 16.57 -4.76 -19.94
N PRO A 274 17.23 -4.95 -18.77
CA PRO A 274 18.68 -5.15 -18.73
C PRO A 274 19.18 -6.33 -19.58
N THR A 275 18.30 -7.29 -19.89
CA THR A 275 18.59 -8.46 -20.75
C THR A 275 18.25 -8.22 -22.23
N GLY A 276 17.94 -6.97 -22.63
CA GLY A 276 17.67 -6.61 -24.02
C GLY A 276 16.27 -6.96 -24.54
N GLN A 277 15.34 -7.40 -23.69
CA GLN A 277 13.96 -7.68 -24.10
C GLN A 277 13.13 -6.40 -24.14
N PRO A 278 12.24 -6.20 -25.13
CA PRO A 278 11.31 -5.08 -25.15
C PRO A 278 10.43 -5.05 -23.90
N ILE A 279 10.23 -3.85 -23.31
CA ILE A 279 9.35 -3.70 -22.16
C ILE A 279 7.91 -3.55 -22.67
N VAL A 280 7.10 -4.57 -22.42
CA VAL A 280 5.65 -4.58 -22.69
C VAL A 280 4.90 -4.36 -21.38
N ASP A 281 4.49 -3.13 -21.14
CA ASP A 281 3.66 -2.74 -20.00
C ASP A 281 2.42 -1.93 -20.48
N GLU A 282 1.48 -1.68 -19.58
CA GLU A 282 0.25 -0.92 -19.87
C GLU A 282 0.56 0.45 -20.52
N ALA A 283 1.61 1.13 -20.06
CA ALA A 283 2.00 2.43 -20.60
C ALA A 283 2.57 2.32 -22.03
N THR A 284 3.25 1.23 -22.34
CA THR A 284 3.75 0.93 -23.69
C THR A 284 2.58 0.62 -24.64
N LEU A 285 1.69 -0.28 -24.23
CA LEU A 285 0.54 -0.69 -25.04
C LEU A 285 -0.38 0.49 -25.36
N LYS A 286 -0.61 1.36 -24.37
CA LYS A 286 -1.40 2.60 -24.56
C LYS A 286 -0.80 3.54 -25.61
N LYS A 287 0.52 3.59 -25.78
CA LYS A 287 1.17 4.43 -26.82
C LYS A 287 1.03 3.87 -28.22
N ILE A 288 0.80 2.58 -28.33
CA ILE A 288 0.73 1.86 -29.62
C ILE A 288 -0.68 1.34 -29.90
N GLU A 289 -1.71 1.94 -29.32
CA GLU A 289 -3.13 1.61 -29.57
C GLU A 289 -3.54 1.74 -31.04
N HIS A 290 -2.75 2.44 -31.87
CA HIS A 290 -2.94 2.49 -33.32
C HIS A 290 -2.65 1.14 -34.00
N ILE A 291 -1.92 0.24 -33.36
CA ILE A 291 -1.72 -1.16 -33.78
C ILE A 291 -2.86 -1.98 -33.20
N LYS A 292 -3.73 -2.53 -34.03
CA LYS A 292 -4.94 -3.26 -33.58
C LYS A 292 -4.60 -4.44 -32.68
N GLU A 293 -3.52 -5.14 -32.99
CA GLU A 293 -3.02 -6.30 -32.24
C GLU A 293 -2.54 -5.90 -30.83
N ALA A 294 -1.96 -4.72 -30.69
CA ALA A 294 -1.57 -4.18 -29.39
C ALA A 294 -2.78 -3.91 -28.49
N LYS A 295 -3.91 -3.49 -29.10
CA LYS A 295 -5.16 -3.29 -28.35
C LYS A 295 -5.73 -4.60 -27.81
N LEU A 296 -5.70 -5.69 -28.58
CA LEU A 296 -6.12 -7.02 -28.09
C LEU A 296 -5.31 -7.45 -26.87
N ILE A 297 -3.98 -7.26 -26.92
CA ILE A 297 -3.11 -7.55 -25.78
C ILE A 297 -3.44 -6.65 -24.56
N ALA A 298 -3.68 -5.36 -24.81
CA ALA A 298 -4.02 -4.42 -23.74
C ALA A 298 -5.36 -4.80 -23.06
N ASP A 299 -6.37 -5.15 -23.84
CA ASP A 299 -7.69 -5.57 -23.35
C ASP A 299 -7.60 -6.87 -22.55
N PHE A 300 -6.87 -7.88 -23.06
CA PHE A 300 -6.62 -9.12 -22.31
C PHE A 300 -5.98 -8.87 -20.94
N LEU A 301 -4.89 -8.09 -20.91
CA LEU A 301 -4.19 -7.78 -19.67
C LEU A 301 -5.05 -6.96 -18.69
N LEU A 302 -5.89 -6.09 -19.20
CA LEU A 302 -6.86 -5.35 -18.40
C LEU A 302 -7.86 -6.31 -17.75
N TYR A 303 -8.48 -7.21 -18.54
CA TYR A 303 -9.44 -8.18 -18.01
C TYR A 303 -8.79 -9.12 -17.01
N GLN A 304 -7.61 -9.67 -17.31
CA GLN A 304 -6.85 -10.53 -16.40
C GLN A 304 -6.60 -9.82 -15.05
N LYS A 305 -6.16 -8.56 -15.09
CA LYS A 305 -5.92 -7.76 -13.88
C LYS A 305 -7.21 -7.54 -13.08
N ARG A 306 -8.32 -7.21 -13.74
CA ARG A 306 -9.61 -6.98 -13.06
C ARG A 306 -10.19 -8.26 -12.49
N ILE A 307 -10.10 -9.37 -13.22
CA ILE A 307 -10.50 -10.70 -12.73
C ILE A 307 -9.73 -11.03 -11.45
N ALA A 308 -8.40 -10.92 -11.48
CA ALA A 308 -7.57 -11.20 -10.30
C ALA A 308 -7.93 -10.32 -9.10
N GLN A 309 -8.23 -9.03 -9.33
CA GLN A 309 -8.66 -8.12 -8.27
C GLN A 309 -10.01 -8.54 -7.68
N VAL A 310 -11.04 -8.75 -8.52
CA VAL A 310 -12.39 -9.11 -8.06
C VAL A 310 -12.38 -10.47 -7.36
N SER A 311 -11.65 -11.47 -7.90
CA SER A 311 -11.49 -12.77 -7.26
C SER A 311 -10.85 -12.64 -5.88
N SER A 312 -9.78 -11.83 -5.74
CA SER A 312 -9.13 -11.63 -4.44
C SER A 312 -10.04 -11.00 -3.39
N TRP A 313 -11.04 -10.20 -3.78
CA TRP A 313 -12.02 -9.64 -2.85
C TRP A 313 -13.05 -10.69 -2.41
N ILE A 314 -13.47 -11.56 -3.34
CA ILE A 314 -14.39 -12.67 -3.06
C ILE A 314 -13.72 -13.70 -2.14
N ASP A 315 -12.45 -14.02 -2.38
CA ASP A 315 -11.68 -14.99 -1.57
C ASP A 315 -11.52 -14.55 -0.10
N GLU A 316 -11.44 -13.25 0.13
CA GLU A 316 -11.30 -12.66 1.48
C GLU A 316 -12.67 -12.31 2.14
N LEU A 317 -13.79 -12.70 1.52
CA LEU A 317 -15.13 -12.42 2.05
C LEU A 317 -15.42 -13.30 3.27
N LYS A 318 -15.82 -12.67 4.37
CA LYS A 318 -16.30 -13.34 5.59
C LYS A 318 -17.72 -12.86 5.90
N GLY A 319 -18.69 -13.75 5.74
CA GLY A 319 -20.09 -13.35 5.74
C GLY A 319 -20.36 -12.37 4.60
N ASP A 320 -20.82 -11.16 4.92
CA ASP A 320 -21.13 -10.11 3.95
C ASP A 320 -20.05 -9.01 3.91
N ARG A 321 -18.87 -9.24 4.52
CA ARG A 321 -17.84 -8.20 4.67
C ARG A 321 -16.45 -8.69 4.26
N VAL A 322 -15.68 -7.78 3.73
CA VAL A 322 -14.25 -7.95 3.43
C VAL A 322 -13.43 -7.19 4.47
N HIS A 323 -12.55 -7.91 5.18
CA HIS A 323 -11.75 -7.39 6.29
C HIS A 323 -10.32 -7.09 5.84
N GLY A 324 -10.15 -6.00 5.06
CA GLY A 324 -8.84 -5.60 4.56
C GLY A 324 -7.92 -5.08 5.67
N ARG A 325 -6.68 -5.59 5.70
CA ARG A 325 -5.68 -5.20 6.70
C ARG A 325 -4.98 -3.91 6.31
N VAL A 326 -4.75 -3.04 7.30
CA VAL A 326 -4.05 -1.76 7.13
C VAL A 326 -2.81 -1.71 8.03
N ILE A 327 -1.65 -1.45 7.42
CA ILE A 327 -0.45 -1.08 8.17
C ILE A 327 -0.37 0.44 8.15
N HIS A 328 -0.73 1.07 9.27
CA HIS A 328 -0.94 2.52 9.35
C HIS A 328 0.33 3.36 9.14
N ASN A 329 1.51 2.80 9.35
CA ASN A 329 2.82 3.42 9.12
C ASN A 329 3.70 2.56 8.19
N GLY A 330 3.11 2.02 7.12
CA GLY A 330 3.74 1.05 6.22
C GLY A 330 4.72 1.64 5.20
N THR A 331 4.81 2.98 5.07
CA THR A 331 5.72 3.64 4.14
C THR A 331 6.66 4.61 4.87
N ILE A 332 7.74 5.00 4.20
CA ILE A 332 8.70 5.98 4.74
C ILE A 332 8.07 7.37 5.00
N THR A 333 7.01 7.71 4.27
CA THR A 333 6.24 8.94 4.46
C THR A 333 5.18 8.82 5.56
N GLY A 334 5.03 7.65 6.18
CA GLY A 334 3.98 7.37 7.14
C GLY A 334 2.60 7.17 6.52
N ARG A 335 2.48 7.12 5.18
CA ARG A 335 1.23 6.70 4.51
C ARG A 335 0.93 5.25 4.83
N MET A 336 -0.35 4.91 4.87
CA MET A 336 -0.83 3.55 5.10
C MET A 336 -0.58 2.64 3.91
N THR A 337 -0.38 1.35 4.18
CA THR A 337 -0.36 0.29 3.17
C THR A 337 -1.44 -0.72 3.47
N HIS A 338 -1.97 -1.36 2.44
CA HIS A 338 -3.11 -2.26 2.51
C HIS A 338 -2.74 -3.65 2.01
N ARG A 339 -3.34 -4.69 2.61
CA ARG A 339 -3.16 -6.09 2.20
C ARG A 339 -4.37 -6.93 2.59
N SER A 340 -4.52 -8.07 1.95
CA SER A 340 -5.50 -9.11 2.27
C SER A 340 -6.95 -8.60 2.41
N PRO A 341 -7.54 -7.99 1.37
CA PRO A 341 -6.98 -7.57 0.09
C PRO A 341 -6.43 -6.13 0.14
N ASN A 342 -5.71 -5.72 -0.91
CA ASN A 342 -5.27 -4.33 -1.05
C ASN A 342 -6.40 -3.44 -1.58
N ILE A 343 -7.24 -2.93 -0.67
CA ILE A 343 -8.39 -2.07 -1.00
C ILE A 343 -7.95 -0.75 -1.67
N ALA A 344 -6.75 -0.25 -1.38
CA ALA A 344 -6.23 0.96 -2.03
C ALA A 344 -5.97 0.79 -3.54
N GLN A 345 -5.98 -0.43 -4.05
CA GLN A 345 -5.85 -0.73 -5.48
C GLN A 345 -7.20 -0.90 -6.20
N VAL A 346 -8.33 -0.75 -5.53
CA VAL A 346 -9.63 -0.69 -6.19
C VAL A 346 -9.62 0.46 -7.21
N PRO A 347 -9.90 0.20 -8.50
CA PRO A 347 -9.71 1.19 -9.54
C PRO A 347 -10.61 2.42 -9.32
N ASN A 348 -10.09 3.60 -9.67
CA ASN A 348 -10.87 4.84 -9.60
C ASN A 348 -11.94 4.88 -10.70
N LEU A 349 -12.92 5.78 -10.57
CA LEU A 349 -14.05 5.90 -11.50
C LEU A 349 -13.64 6.18 -12.96
N GLY A 350 -12.53 6.87 -13.16
CA GLY A 350 -11.98 7.17 -14.50
C GLY A 350 -11.23 6.00 -15.14
N SER A 351 -10.98 4.93 -14.41
CA SER A 351 -10.34 3.72 -14.92
C SER A 351 -11.36 2.76 -15.54
N PRO A 352 -10.99 1.98 -16.55
CA PRO A 352 -11.87 0.94 -17.10
C PRO A 352 -12.36 0.00 -15.98
N TYR A 353 -13.67 -0.22 -15.94
CA TYR A 353 -14.40 -0.99 -14.90
C TYR A 353 -14.28 -0.43 -13.47
N GLY A 354 -13.83 0.82 -13.32
CA GLY A 354 -13.69 1.44 -12.00
C GLY A 354 -15.01 1.60 -11.28
N LYS A 355 -16.05 2.04 -12.00
CA LYS A 355 -17.40 2.19 -11.45
C LYS A 355 -17.96 0.85 -10.99
N GLU A 356 -17.89 -0.18 -11.83
CA GLU A 356 -18.39 -1.51 -11.51
C GLU A 356 -17.64 -2.13 -10.33
N CYS A 357 -16.31 -1.98 -10.27
CA CYS A 357 -15.51 -2.44 -9.14
C CYS A 357 -15.89 -1.74 -7.84
N ARG A 358 -16.04 -0.41 -7.86
CA ARG A 358 -16.41 0.36 -6.66
C ARG A 358 -17.85 0.12 -6.22
N SER A 359 -18.77 -0.17 -7.15
CA SER A 359 -20.17 -0.48 -6.82
C SER A 359 -20.33 -1.77 -6.02
N CYS A 360 -19.35 -2.69 -6.03
CA CYS A 360 -19.37 -3.88 -5.19
C CYS A 360 -19.17 -3.58 -3.69
N TRP A 361 -18.59 -2.43 -3.35
CA TRP A 361 -18.36 -1.98 -1.98
C TRP A 361 -19.51 -1.07 -1.56
N THR A 362 -20.36 -1.57 -0.66
CA THR A 362 -21.66 -0.99 -0.35
C THR A 362 -21.92 -0.94 1.15
N VAL A 363 -23.15 -0.78 1.56
CA VAL A 363 -23.59 -0.74 2.95
C VAL A 363 -24.86 -1.59 3.14
N PRO A 364 -25.15 -2.09 4.35
CA PRO A 364 -26.41 -2.78 4.65
C PRO A 364 -27.61 -1.84 4.57
N GLU A 365 -28.81 -2.42 4.54
CA GLU A 365 -30.07 -1.67 4.56
C GLU A 365 -30.17 -0.78 5.81
N GLY A 366 -30.66 0.45 5.64
CA GLY A 366 -30.76 1.46 6.71
C GLY A 366 -29.49 2.27 6.95
N TYR A 367 -28.42 1.99 6.19
CA TYR A 367 -27.15 2.72 6.25
C TYR A 367 -26.84 3.42 4.94
N ARG A 368 -25.94 4.40 5.01
CA ARG A 368 -25.34 5.09 3.86
C ARG A 368 -23.82 5.04 3.96
N LEU A 369 -23.18 5.01 2.84
CA LEU A 369 -21.74 5.24 2.75
C LEU A 369 -21.49 6.74 2.73
N VAL A 370 -20.61 7.21 3.60
CA VAL A 370 -20.16 8.61 3.65
C VAL A 370 -18.69 8.64 3.29
N GLY A 371 -18.38 9.14 2.09
CA GLY A 371 -17.01 9.38 1.64
C GLY A 371 -16.58 10.79 2.02
N ILE A 372 -15.46 10.92 2.71
CA ILE A 372 -14.90 12.21 3.16
C ILE A 372 -13.49 12.32 2.61
N ASP A 373 -13.20 13.38 1.86
CA ASP A 373 -11.94 13.61 1.16
C ASP A 373 -11.36 14.98 1.47
N ALA A 374 -10.05 15.05 1.67
CA ALA A 374 -9.35 16.31 1.92
C ALA A 374 -9.08 17.06 0.60
N SER A 375 -9.61 18.26 0.48
CA SER A 375 -9.51 19.06 -0.74
C SER A 375 -8.11 19.62 -0.95
N GLY A 376 -7.43 19.21 -2.03
CA GLY A 376 -6.15 19.76 -2.46
C GLY A 376 -5.03 19.63 -1.42
N LEU A 377 -5.02 18.56 -0.62
CA LEU A 377 -4.14 18.37 0.54
C LEU A 377 -2.67 18.63 0.21
N GLU A 378 -2.13 18.07 -0.87
CA GLU A 378 -0.71 18.25 -1.23
C GLU A 378 -0.35 19.70 -1.56
N LEU A 379 -1.25 20.44 -2.24
CA LEU A 379 -1.03 21.85 -2.55
C LEU A 379 -1.14 22.74 -1.31
N ARG A 380 -2.03 22.39 -0.37
CA ARG A 380 -2.13 23.07 0.92
C ARG A 380 -0.91 22.83 1.79
N MET A 381 -0.34 21.61 1.76
CA MET A 381 0.95 21.34 2.40
C MET A 381 2.08 22.15 1.74
N LEU A 382 2.10 22.22 0.41
CA LEU A 382 3.08 23.01 -0.32
C LEU A 382 3.00 24.50 0.08
N ALA A 383 1.81 25.08 0.06
CA ALA A 383 1.54 26.46 0.45
C ALA A 383 1.97 26.74 1.91
N HIS A 384 1.64 25.83 2.84
CA HIS A 384 2.08 25.93 4.23
C HIS A 384 3.60 26.05 4.36
N TYR A 385 4.37 25.18 3.68
CA TYR A 385 5.84 25.17 3.77
C TYR A 385 6.50 26.29 2.98
N MET A 386 5.88 26.73 1.88
CA MET A 386 6.36 27.89 1.12
C MET A 386 6.25 29.18 1.90
N ASN A 387 5.20 29.33 2.72
CA ASN A 387 4.91 30.53 3.49
C ASN A 387 4.86 31.79 2.59
N ASP A 388 4.19 31.67 1.45
CA ASP A 388 3.93 32.73 0.49
C ASP A 388 2.45 33.11 0.58
N ILE A 389 2.17 34.34 0.99
CA ILE A 389 0.80 34.78 1.33
C ILE A 389 -0.09 34.74 0.08
N ASP A 390 0.41 35.24 -1.05
CA ASP A 390 -0.36 35.31 -2.29
C ASP A 390 -0.69 33.88 -2.81
N TYR A 391 0.28 32.97 -2.72
CA TYR A 391 0.06 31.59 -3.11
C TYR A 391 -0.90 30.85 -2.16
N ILE A 392 -0.84 31.15 -0.86
CA ILE A 392 -1.81 30.61 0.13
C ILE A 392 -3.21 31.08 -0.21
N GLU A 393 -3.41 32.37 -0.50
CA GLU A 393 -4.71 32.94 -0.86
C GLU A 393 -5.29 32.27 -2.11
N GLU A 394 -4.47 32.06 -3.14
CA GLU A 394 -4.88 31.34 -4.35
C GLU A 394 -5.24 29.88 -4.10
N VAL A 395 -4.55 29.21 -3.18
CA VAL A 395 -4.86 27.79 -2.82
C VAL A 395 -6.18 27.72 -2.04
N VAL A 396 -6.47 28.72 -1.20
CA VAL A 396 -7.65 28.72 -0.32
C VAL A 396 -8.89 29.23 -1.03
N ASN A 397 -8.80 30.38 -1.72
CA ASN A 397 -9.93 31.15 -2.23
C ASN A 397 -9.96 31.27 -3.77
N GLY A 398 -8.85 30.96 -4.46
CA GLY A 398 -8.70 31.12 -5.91
C GLY A 398 -8.74 29.81 -6.71
N ASP A 399 -8.25 29.89 -7.96
CA ASP A 399 -7.98 28.71 -8.79
C ASP A 399 -6.46 28.53 -8.99
N ILE A 400 -5.84 27.86 -8.03
CA ILE A 400 -4.39 27.62 -8.00
C ILE A 400 -3.86 26.95 -9.29
N HIS A 401 -4.70 26.19 -10.02
CA HIS A 401 -4.25 25.58 -11.26
C HIS A 401 -4.17 26.59 -12.40
N SER A 402 -5.06 27.57 -12.44
CA SER A 402 -4.97 28.70 -13.36
C SER A 402 -3.80 29.61 -13.02
N THR A 403 -3.57 29.91 -11.74
CA THR A 403 -2.39 30.65 -11.27
C THR A 403 -1.09 29.92 -11.65
N ASN A 404 -1.01 28.60 -11.44
CA ASN A 404 0.15 27.80 -11.86
C ASN A 404 0.31 27.75 -13.39
N GLN A 405 -0.79 27.81 -14.16
CA GLN A 405 -0.77 27.92 -15.63
C GLN A 405 -0.07 29.20 -16.07
N GLU A 406 -0.43 30.32 -15.50
CA GLU A 406 0.16 31.65 -15.79
C GLU A 406 1.64 31.69 -15.41
N LEU A 407 1.97 31.29 -14.17
CA LEU A 407 3.33 31.26 -13.65
C LEU A 407 4.27 30.40 -14.50
N ALA A 408 3.78 29.25 -14.96
CA ALA A 408 4.53 28.36 -15.83
C ALA A 408 4.47 28.79 -17.32
N GLY A 409 3.47 29.59 -17.72
CA GLY A 409 3.18 29.96 -19.12
C GLY A 409 2.73 28.77 -19.94
N LEU A 410 1.88 27.94 -19.35
CA LEU A 410 1.29 26.77 -20.00
C LEU A 410 0.03 27.13 -20.77
N LYS A 411 -0.32 26.31 -21.78
CA LYS A 411 -1.45 26.59 -22.66
C LYS A 411 -2.80 26.26 -22.02
N THR A 412 -2.85 25.24 -21.17
CA THR A 412 -4.09 24.76 -20.55
C THR A 412 -3.94 24.54 -19.05
N ARG A 413 -5.05 24.68 -18.33
CA ARG A 413 -5.18 24.40 -16.92
C ARG A 413 -4.81 22.95 -16.55
N ASP A 414 -5.18 21.98 -17.41
CA ASP A 414 -4.86 20.57 -17.20
C ASP A 414 -3.36 20.29 -17.32
N GLN A 415 -2.68 20.97 -18.27
CA GLN A 415 -1.22 20.90 -18.31
C GLN A 415 -0.59 21.46 -17.04
N ALA A 416 -1.14 22.54 -16.48
CA ALA A 416 -0.65 23.12 -15.23
C ALA A 416 -0.88 22.18 -14.04
N LYS A 417 -2.06 21.57 -13.95
CA LYS A 417 -2.37 20.55 -12.95
C LYS A 417 -1.36 19.38 -13.03
N THR A 418 -1.15 18.83 -14.22
CA THR A 418 -0.19 17.75 -14.43
C THR A 418 1.24 18.17 -14.13
N PHE A 419 1.61 19.40 -14.51
CA PHE A 419 2.95 19.96 -14.30
C PHE A 419 3.27 20.15 -12.81
N ILE A 420 2.38 20.79 -12.04
CA ILE A 420 2.65 21.05 -10.61
C ILE A 420 2.81 19.75 -9.82
N TYR A 421 1.95 18.77 -10.04
CA TYR A 421 2.10 17.47 -9.40
C TYR A 421 3.36 16.73 -9.84
N ALA A 422 3.70 16.74 -11.13
CA ALA A 422 4.94 16.15 -11.61
C ALA A 422 6.17 16.83 -10.99
N LEU A 423 6.16 18.17 -10.87
CA LEU A 423 7.23 18.94 -10.25
C LEU A 423 7.38 18.62 -8.77
N VAL A 424 6.29 18.58 -8.03
CA VAL A 424 6.25 18.23 -6.60
C VAL A 424 6.76 16.81 -6.37
N TYR A 425 6.38 15.86 -7.23
CA TYR A 425 6.86 14.48 -7.20
C TYR A 425 8.30 14.27 -7.69
N GLY A 426 9.03 15.38 -7.96
CA GLY A 426 10.44 15.32 -8.34
C GLY A 426 10.69 14.83 -9.76
N ALA A 427 9.74 15.04 -10.68
CA ALA A 427 9.92 14.65 -12.07
C ALA A 427 11.13 15.35 -12.70
N GLY A 428 11.97 14.57 -13.38
CA GLY A 428 13.09 15.09 -14.16
C GLY A 428 12.64 15.88 -15.39
N ASP A 429 13.56 16.65 -15.97
CA ASP A 429 13.28 17.58 -17.08
C ASP A 429 12.68 16.87 -18.31
N ALA A 430 13.09 15.62 -18.58
CA ALA A 430 12.53 14.81 -19.66
C ALA A 430 11.02 14.53 -19.47
N LYS A 431 10.61 14.17 -18.23
CA LYS A 431 9.20 13.88 -17.94
C LYS A 431 8.37 15.15 -17.99
N ILE A 432 8.89 16.26 -17.51
CA ILE A 432 8.23 17.57 -17.56
C ILE A 432 8.11 18.07 -19.00
N GLY A 433 9.16 17.90 -19.82
CA GLY A 433 9.10 18.23 -21.24
C GLY A 433 7.96 17.51 -21.98
N LYS A 434 7.71 16.24 -21.68
CA LYS A 434 6.61 15.46 -22.28
C LYS A 434 5.21 16.02 -21.99
N ILE A 435 5.01 16.72 -20.86
CA ILE A 435 3.72 17.34 -20.52
C ILE A 435 3.31 18.41 -21.55
N ILE A 436 4.30 19.05 -22.18
CA ILE A 436 4.10 20.10 -23.20
C ILE A 436 4.46 19.60 -24.61
N ASN A 437 4.49 18.27 -24.84
CA ASN A 437 4.92 17.66 -26.08
C ASN A 437 6.31 18.18 -26.54
N GLY A 438 7.21 18.39 -25.57
CA GLY A 438 8.56 18.90 -25.76
C GLY A 438 9.64 17.93 -25.30
N ASP A 439 10.88 18.32 -25.56
CA ASP A 439 12.09 17.61 -25.17
C ASP A 439 12.60 18.00 -23.76
N ILE A 440 13.75 17.45 -23.39
CA ILE A 440 14.43 17.74 -22.10
C ILE A 440 14.73 19.26 -21.96
N LYS A 441 15.13 19.95 -23.05
CA LYS A 441 15.47 21.37 -23.02
C LYS A 441 14.25 22.21 -22.70
N LYS A 442 13.10 21.91 -23.33
CA LYS A 442 11.81 22.57 -23.06
C LYS A 442 11.34 22.31 -21.63
N GLY A 443 11.50 21.07 -21.12
CA GLY A 443 11.17 20.72 -19.74
C GLY A 443 12.03 21.49 -18.72
N LYS A 444 13.33 21.64 -18.97
CA LYS A 444 14.24 22.44 -18.14
C LYS A 444 13.84 23.92 -18.16
N ALA A 445 13.60 24.48 -19.34
CA ALA A 445 13.18 25.87 -19.49
C ALA A 445 11.85 26.18 -18.78
N LEU A 446 10.87 25.24 -18.82
CA LEU A 446 9.61 25.35 -18.12
C LEU A 446 9.81 25.39 -16.59
N LYS A 447 10.63 24.51 -16.05
CA LYS A 447 10.98 24.50 -14.61
C LYS A 447 11.66 25.79 -14.18
N GLU A 448 12.67 26.25 -14.94
CA GLU A 448 13.40 27.48 -14.66
C GLU A 448 12.49 28.71 -14.69
N ARG A 449 11.58 28.78 -15.67
CA ARG A 449 10.57 29.83 -15.73
C ARG A 449 9.67 29.82 -14.50
N PHE A 450 9.14 28.66 -14.12
CA PHE A 450 8.26 28.54 -12.98
C PHE A 450 8.94 28.91 -11.67
N PHE A 451 10.17 28.43 -11.43
CA PHE A 451 10.95 28.82 -10.24
C PHE A 451 11.36 30.30 -10.21
N ARG A 452 11.51 30.93 -11.36
CA ARG A 452 11.76 32.37 -11.44
C ARG A 452 10.53 33.18 -11.07
N ASN A 453 9.35 32.72 -11.52
CA ASN A 453 8.07 33.38 -11.25
C ASN A 453 7.51 33.03 -9.86
N LEU A 454 8.01 31.96 -9.23
CA LEU A 454 7.64 31.53 -7.87
C LEU A 454 8.91 31.28 -7.02
N PRO A 455 9.63 32.36 -6.61
CA PRO A 455 10.89 32.24 -5.88
C PRO A 455 10.75 31.50 -4.54
N ALA A 456 9.60 31.63 -3.87
CA ALA A 456 9.30 30.95 -2.60
C ALA A 456 9.39 29.43 -2.73
N LEU A 457 8.89 28.87 -3.84
CA LEU A 457 8.99 27.43 -4.12
C LEU A 457 10.46 26.99 -4.33
N LYS A 458 11.23 27.77 -5.07
CA LYS A 458 12.66 27.49 -5.27
C LYS A 458 13.39 27.47 -3.92
N LYS A 459 13.16 28.49 -3.09
CA LYS A 459 13.76 28.59 -1.74
C LYS A 459 13.36 27.40 -0.85
N LEU A 460 12.08 27.00 -0.89
CA LEU A 460 11.61 25.83 -0.15
C LEU A 460 12.34 24.56 -0.62
N ARG A 461 12.35 24.30 -1.92
CA ARG A 461 13.03 23.13 -2.49
C ARG A 461 14.49 23.04 -2.07
N ASP A 462 15.23 24.16 -2.22
CA ASP A 462 16.66 24.20 -1.92
C ASP A 462 16.92 23.97 -0.41
N ARG A 463 16.10 24.55 0.47
CA ARG A 463 16.15 24.29 1.92
C ARG A 463 15.84 22.84 2.29
N VAL A 464 14.82 22.25 1.67
CA VAL A 464 14.43 20.86 1.92
C VAL A 464 15.51 19.89 1.43
N GLN A 465 16.11 20.14 0.27
CA GLN A 465 17.24 19.37 -0.24
C GLN A 465 18.45 19.45 0.71
N GLN A 466 18.81 20.63 1.17
CA GLN A 466 19.88 20.81 2.14
C GLN A 466 19.59 20.07 3.47
N ALA A 467 18.35 20.22 3.98
CA ALA A 467 17.95 19.54 5.21
C ALA A 467 17.98 18.00 5.08
N SER A 468 17.69 17.47 3.89
CA SER A 468 17.68 16.03 3.63
C SER A 468 19.07 15.36 3.69
N ASN A 469 20.16 16.13 3.70
CA ASN A 469 21.53 15.59 3.88
C ASN A 469 21.71 14.86 5.22
N ARG A 470 20.82 15.10 6.19
CA ARG A 470 20.79 14.37 7.48
C ARG A 470 20.13 12.99 7.38
N GLY A 471 19.62 12.59 6.19
CA GLY A 471 18.87 11.37 5.97
C GLY A 471 17.38 11.45 6.33
N PHE A 472 16.93 12.54 6.96
CA PHE A 472 15.54 12.75 7.34
C PHE A 472 15.14 14.24 7.35
N LEU A 473 13.83 14.48 7.27
CA LEU A 473 13.19 15.78 7.45
C LEU A 473 12.36 15.75 8.74
N LYS A 474 12.06 16.94 9.28
CA LYS A 474 11.17 17.07 10.45
C LYS A 474 9.74 17.26 9.95
N GLY A 475 8.84 16.34 10.32
CA GLY A 475 7.40 16.43 10.08
C GLY A 475 6.73 17.52 10.93
N ILE A 476 5.47 17.86 10.61
CA ILE A 476 4.70 18.89 11.31
C ILE A 476 4.42 18.53 12.78
N ASP A 477 4.35 17.25 13.12
CA ASP A 477 4.20 16.71 14.47
C ASP A 477 5.54 16.42 15.17
N GLY A 478 6.65 16.84 14.57
CA GLY A 478 7.99 16.69 15.12
C GLY A 478 8.68 15.33 14.82
N ARG A 479 7.99 14.39 14.14
CA ARG A 479 8.61 13.11 13.74
C ARG A 479 9.75 13.28 12.75
N ARG A 480 10.59 12.25 12.65
CA ARG A 480 11.58 12.13 11.58
C ARG A 480 10.92 11.45 10.37
N ILE A 481 10.94 12.12 9.21
CA ILE A 481 10.48 11.56 7.93
C ILE A 481 11.73 11.22 7.12
N TYR A 482 12.01 9.95 6.92
CA TYR A 482 13.22 9.50 6.22
C TYR A 482 13.16 9.82 4.73
N VAL A 483 14.32 10.12 4.14
CA VAL A 483 14.44 10.53 2.73
C VAL A 483 15.35 9.58 1.98
N ARG A 484 14.85 8.99 0.89
CA ARG A 484 15.64 8.08 0.05
C ARG A 484 16.62 8.79 -0.87
N SER A 485 16.26 9.98 -1.33
CA SER A 485 17.10 10.78 -2.22
C SER A 485 16.75 12.26 -2.11
N GLN A 486 17.71 13.13 -2.38
CA GLN A 486 17.50 14.57 -2.39
C GLN A 486 16.39 15.00 -3.38
N HIS A 487 16.30 14.33 -4.54
CA HIS A 487 15.27 14.64 -5.54
C HIS A 487 13.86 14.38 -5.06
N SER A 488 13.67 13.39 -4.19
CA SER A 488 12.35 13.04 -3.62
C SER A 488 12.03 13.77 -2.32
N ALA A 489 12.96 14.59 -1.79
CA ALA A 489 12.85 15.17 -0.46
C ALA A 489 11.60 16.05 -0.29
N LEU A 490 11.30 16.94 -1.25
CA LEU A 490 10.11 17.78 -1.20
C LEU A 490 8.83 16.95 -1.22
N ASN A 491 8.73 15.99 -2.13
CA ASN A 491 7.59 15.07 -2.17
C ASN A 491 7.43 14.29 -0.86
N THR A 492 8.54 13.78 -0.33
CA THR A 492 8.55 13.05 0.95
C THR A 492 8.03 13.91 2.09
N LEU A 493 8.40 15.20 2.16
CA LEU A 493 7.90 16.14 3.15
C LEU A 493 6.39 16.36 3.02
N LEU A 494 5.92 16.66 1.80
CA LEU A 494 4.51 16.97 1.56
C LEU A 494 3.60 15.77 1.80
N GLN A 495 3.97 14.60 1.28
CA GLN A 495 3.21 13.37 1.50
C GLN A 495 3.21 12.96 2.98
N GLY A 496 4.35 13.08 3.65
CA GLY A 496 4.44 12.75 5.08
C GLY A 496 3.58 13.68 5.92
N SER A 497 3.61 14.97 5.63
CA SER A 497 2.78 15.94 6.35
C SER A 497 1.29 15.76 6.07
N GLY A 498 0.91 15.47 4.82
CA GLY A 498 -0.47 15.13 4.48
C GLY A 498 -0.96 13.88 5.23
N ALA A 499 -0.13 12.83 5.33
CA ALA A 499 -0.47 11.64 6.09
C ALA A 499 -0.67 11.93 7.59
N ILE A 500 0.17 12.80 8.19
CA ILE A 500 0.03 13.22 9.59
C ILE A 500 -1.28 13.99 9.79
N VAL A 501 -1.60 14.95 8.91
CA VAL A 501 -2.86 15.70 8.94
C VAL A 501 -4.06 14.78 8.92
N MET A 502 -4.12 13.87 7.96
CA MET A 502 -5.26 12.95 7.83
C MET A 502 -5.39 12.01 9.02
N LYS A 503 -4.30 11.54 9.57
CA LYS A 503 -4.31 10.72 10.79
C LYS A 503 -4.83 11.50 12.00
N GLN A 504 -4.42 12.75 12.17
CA GLN A 504 -4.92 13.58 13.26
C GLN A 504 -6.41 13.88 13.09
N ALA A 505 -6.85 14.23 11.88
CA ALA A 505 -8.25 14.48 11.58
C ALA A 505 -9.12 13.22 11.79
N MET A 506 -8.60 12.05 11.42
CA MET A 506 -9.26 10.76 11.66
C MET A 506 -9.43 10.47 13.16
N ILE A 507 -8.42 10.77 13.98
CA ILE A 507 -8.53 10.66 15.45
C ILE A 507 -9.62 11.60 15.97
N ASN A 508 -9.63 12.85 15.52
CA ASN A 508 -10.65 13.82 15.91
C ASN A 508 -12.06 13.33 15.58
N LEU A 509 -12.26 12.81 14.37
CA LEU A 509 -13.57 12.27 13.93
C LEU A 509 -13.96 11.03 14.74
N HIS A 510 -13.06 10.11 14.96
CA HIS A 510 -13.30 8.89 15.73
C HIS A 510 -13.70 9.21 17.19
N GLU A 511 -13.02 10.17 17.83
CA GLU A 511 -13.36 10.62 19.17
C GLU A 511 -14.75 11.28 19.21
N LEU A 512 -15.11 12.08 18.21
CA LEU A 512 -16.43 12.70 18.12
C LEU A 512 -17.56 11.69 17.82
N ILE A 513 -17.31 10.68 16.99
CA ILE A 513 -18.25 9.58 16.74
C ILE A 513 -18.58 8.87 18.06
N LYS A 514 -17.56 8.55 18.87
CA LYS A 514 -17.74 7.89 20.16
C LYS A 514 -18.42 8.78 21.20
N LEU A 515 -18.01 10.05 21.28
CA LEU A 515 -18.58 11.00 22.24
C LEU A 515 -20.07 11.25 22.00
N ASN A 516 -20.48 11.38 20.73
CA ASN A 516 -21.86 11.65 20.36
C ASN A 516 -22.70 10.37 20.12
N THR A 517 -22.09 9.20 20.35
CA THR A 517 -22.74 7.89 20.16
C THR A 517 -23.34 7.70 18.77
N PHE A 518 -22.68 8.23 17.72
CA PHE A 518 -23.11 8.01 16.35
C PHE A 518 -22.93 6.55 15.94
N ASP A 519 -23.93 6.01 15.26
CA ASP A 519 -23.84 4.70 14.62
C ASP A 519 -23.11 4.87 13.27
N ALA A 520 -21.78 4.99 13.38
CA ALA A 520 -20.86 5.25 12.29
C ALA A 520 -19.56 4.46 12.47
N LYS A 521 -19.07 3.85 11.40
CA LYS A 521 -17.89 2.97 11.41
C LYS A 521 -16.97 3.31 10.24
N PHE A 522 -15.67 3.45 10.50
CA PHE A 522 -14.68 3.43 9.43
C PHE A 522 -14.67 2.06 8.76
N VAL A 523 -14.74 2.04 7.43
CA VAL A 523 -14.70 0.82 6.61
C VAL A 523 -13.56 0.82 5.58
N ALA A 524 -13.11 2.01 5.17
CA ALA A 524 -11.89 2.17 4.39
C ALA A 524 -11.18 3.49 4.69
N ASN A 525 -9.85 3.49 4.54
CA ASN A 525 -8.99 4.65 4.65
C ASN A 525 -7.97 4.59 3.51
N ILE A 526 -8.08 5.47 2.51
CA ILE A 526 -7.28 5.42 1.29
C ILE A 526 -6.67 6.80 1.04
N HIS A 527 -5.39 6.94 1.38
CA HIS A 527 -4.62 8.17 1.25
C HIS A 527 -5.22 9.34 2.05
N ASP A 528 -5.96 10.21 1.38
CA ASP A 528 -6.62 11.42 1.88
C ASP A 528 -8.16 11.30 1.92
N GLU A 529 -8.67 10.08 1.73
CA GLU A 529 -10.10 9.75 1.71
C GLU A 529 -10.44 8.72 2.81
N TRP A 530 -11.58 8.92 3.47
CA TRP A 530 -12.22 7.93 4.34
C TRP A 530 -13.56 7.52 3.80
N GLN A 531 -13.90 6.24 3.96
CA GLN A 531 -15.25 5.73 3.76
C GLN A 531 -15.80 5.24 5.10
N LEU A 532 -16.97 5.76 5.46
CA LEU A 532 -17.68 5.38 6.69
C LEU A 532 -19.05 4.78 6.35
N GLU A 533 -19.37 3.66 6.99
CA GLU A 533 -20.72 3.12 7.04
C GLU A 533 -21.46 3.86 8.17
N VAL A 534 -22.53 4.58 7.85
CA VAL A 534 -23.24 5.45 8.80
C VAL A 534 -24.73 5.21 8.70
N LYS A 535 -25.44 5.17 9.84
CA LYS A 535 -26.89 5.13 9.87
C LYS A 535 -27.48 6.27 9.04
N GLU A 536 -28.42 5.98 8.16
CA GLU A 536 -28.92 6.92 7.16
C GLU A 536 -29.35 8.28 7.76
N SER A 537 -30.04 8.27 8.91
CA SER A 537 -30.48 9.50 9.60
C SER A 537 -29.33 10.37 10.15
N GLN A 538 -28.10 9.84 10.22
CA GLN A 538 -26.93 10.52 10.77
C GLN A 538 -25.88 10.88 9.69
N ALA A 539 -26.08 10.41 8.46
CA ALA A 539 -25.08 10.49 7.40
C ALA A 539 -24.61 11.92 7.10
N ASP A 540 -25.53 12.87 6.97
CA ASP A 540 -25.19 14.28 6.70
C ASP A 540 -24.43 14.92 7.87
N CYS A 541 -24.85 14.65 9.09
CA CYS A 541 -24.19 15.16 10.29
C CYS A 541 -22.75 14.65 10.40
N VAL A 542 -22.54 13.34 10.21
CA VAL A 542 -21.20 12.71 10.24
C VAL A 542 -20.33 13.24 9.11
N GLY A 543 -20.88 13.45 7.91
CA GLY A 543 -20.15 14.04 6.78
C GLY A 543 -19.63 15.45 7.09
N ARG A 544 -20.49 16.33 7.64
CA ARG A 544 -20.08 17.71 8.04
C ARG A 544 -19.02 17.68 9.13
N ILE A 545 -19.25 16.91 10.20
CA ILE A 545 -18.28 16.78 11.30
C ILE A 545 -16.93 16.24 10.78
N GLY A 546 -16.95 15.34 9.81
CA GLY A 546 -15.71 14.84 9.19
C GLY A 546 -14.91 15.91 8.49
N VAL A 547 -15.56 16.82 7.77
CA VAL A 547 -14.91 17.99 7.16
C VAL A 547 -14.39 18.94 8.25
N GLU A 548 -15.19 19.26 9.26
CA GLU A 548 -14.78 20.09 10.40
C GLU A 548 -13.56 19.50 11.13
N CYS A 549 -13.46 18.19 11.23
CA CYS A 549 -12.29 17.50 11.80
C CYS A 549 -11.01 17.71 10.97
N ILE A 550 -11.11 17.78 9.64
CA ILE A 550 -9.99 18.11 8.77
C ILE A 550 -9.59 19.58 8.99
N GLU A 551 -10.56 20.49 9.00
CA GLU A 551 -10.35 21.93 9.19
C GLU A 551 -9.70 22.24 10.54
N LYS A 552 -10.14 21.59 11.62
CA LYS A 552 -9.59 21.73 12.97
C LYS A 552 -8.09 21.44 13.08
N VAL A 553 -7.56 20.57 12.22
CA VAL A 553 -6.12 20.26 12.21
C VAL A 553 -5.29 21.49 11.81
N THR A 554 -5.86 22.46 11.11
CA THR A 554 -5.23 23.75 10.82
C THR A 554 -4.69 24.40 12.09
N ASP A 555 -5.53 24.50 13.11
CA ASP A 555 -5.17 25.13 14.38
C ASP A 555 -4.26 24.22 15.22
N GLN A 556 -4.52 22.91 15.23
CA GLN A 556 -3.76 21.94 16.01
C GLN A 556 -2.27 21.90 15.62
N PHE A 557 -1.96 22.10 14.35
CA PHE A 557 -0.57 22.14 13.84
C PHE A 557 -0.11 23.54 13.45
N ASN A 558 -0.86 24.59 13.79
CA ASN A 558 -0.53 25.98 13.42
C ASN A 558 -0.22 26.12 11.93
N MET A 559 -1.10 25.57 11.09
CA MET A 559 -0.93 25.60 9.64
C MET A 559 -1.11 27.02 9.10
N ARG A 560 -0.28 27.41 8.14
CA ARG A 560 -0.37 28.72 7.45
C ARG A 560 -1.40 28.72 6.32
N CYS A 561 -1.74 27.54 5.82
CA CYS A 561 -2.76 27.34 4.80
C CYS A 561 -3.91 26.54 5.41
N ASN A 562 -5.11 27.07 5.38
CA ASN A 562 -6.28 26.42 5.93
C ASN A 562 -6.54 25.09 5.21
N LEU A 563 -6.81 24.06 5.99
CA LEU A 563 -7.25 22.76 5.50
C LEU A 563 -8.77 22.78 5.30
N THR A 564 -9.25 22.01 4.37
CA THR A 564 -10.69 21.76 4.19
C THR A 564 -10.91 20.42 3.50
N GLY A 565 -12.15 19.98 3.45
CA GLY A 565 -12.54 18.74 2.81
C GLY A 565 -13.90 18.85 2.15
N GLN A 566 -14.34 17.77 1.59
CA GLN A 566 -15.68 17.58 1.05
C GLN A 566 -16.18 16.20 1.44
N TYR A 567 -17.49 16.03 1.47
CA TYR A 567 -18.10 14.72 1.66
C TYR A 567 -19.18 14.45 0.64
N LYS A 568 -19.41 13.18 0.37
CA LYS A 568 -20.52 12.68 -0.45
C LYS A 568 -21.20 11.53 0.26
N ILE A 569 -22.50 11.40 0.04
CA ILE A 569 -23.32 10.32 0.61
C ILE A 569 -23.87 9.47 -0.53
N GLY A 570 -23.76 8.17 -0.40
CA GLY A 570 -24.26 7.23 -1.41
C GLY A 570 -24.59 5.87 -0.84
N GLY A 571 -25.07 4.97 -1.72
CA GLY A 571 -25.33 3.57 -1.37
C GLY A 571 -24.08 2.69 -1.53
N ASN A 572 -23.07 3.14 -2.27
CA ASN A 572 -21.86 2.39 -2.56
C ASN A 572 -20.68 3.33 -2.87
N TRP A 573 -19.48 2.77 -2.93
CA TRP A 573 -18.26 3.56 -3.11
C TRP A 573 -18.16 4.28 -4.46
N SER A 574 -18.88 3.82 -5.49
CA SER A 574 -18.89 4.54 -6.77
C SER A 574 -19.64 5.88 -6.72
N GLU A 575 -20.46 6.10 -5.70
CA GLU A 575 -21.26 7.29 -5.51
C GLU A 575 -20.62 8.31 -4.57
N THR A 576 -19.66 7.88 -3.77
CA THR A 576 -19.04 8.69 -2.71
C THR A 576 -17.64 9.19 -3.03
N HIS A 577 -17.17 9.01 -4.27
CA HIS A 577 -15.83 9.46 -4.70
C HIS A 577 -15.88 10.42 -5.88
#